data_609287c03c6377124ca2ecb359af532b
#
_entry.id   609287c03c6377124ca2ecb359af532b
#
_cell.length_a   1.000
_cell.length_b   1.000
_cell.length_c   1.000
_cell.angle_alpha   90.00
_cell.angle_beta   90.00
_cell.angle_gamma   90.00
#
_symmetry.space_group_name_H-M   'P 1'
#
loop_
_entity.id
_entity.type
_entity.pdbx_description
1 polymer ?
#
loop_
_entity_poly.entity_id
_entity_poly.type
_entity_poly.pdbx_seq_one_letter_code
_entity_poly.pdbx_strand_id
1 'polypeptide(L)'
;MIEAARNAVDAAGSRTRLLAVTVLTSLDEVALRSVGVADSPLEQVLRLGRLAVSAGAHGLVCSAHEVAALRDALGPGPVLVVPGIRPAGAAVGDQARTMTPRAAIAAGADYIVVGRPITGAPDAGTAAAEIAAEIA
;
A
#
# COMPACT_ATOMS: atom_id res chain seq x y z
N MET A 1 11.45 -15.05 -7.70
CA MET A 1 10.09 -15.27 -7.15
C MET A 1 9.05 -14.47 -7.98
N ILE A 2 9.10 -13.14 -8.05
CA ILE A 2 8.13 -12.32 -8.81
C ILE A 2 8.11 -12.71 -10.29
N GLU A 3 9.26 -12.82 -10.96
CA GLU A 3 9.36 -13.25 -12.37
C GLU A 3 8.70 -14.60 -12.63
N ALA A 4 8.94 -15.59 -11.73
CA ALA A 4 8.33 -16.91 -11.89
C ALA A 4 6.80 -16.85 -11.73
N ALA A 5 6.29 -16.05 -10.80
CA ALA A 5 4.86 -15.83 -10.63
C ALA A 5 4.27 -15.09 -11.85
N ARG A 6 4.99 -14.11 -12.39
CA ARG A 6 4.57 -13.38 -13.60
C ARG A 6 4.46 -14.35 -14.79
N ASN A 7 5.48 -15.15 -15.03
CA ASN A 7 5.47 -16.12 -16.11
C ASN A 7 4.32 -17.13 -15.99
N ALA A 8 3.99 -17.56 -14.76
CA ALA A 8 2.86 -18.46 -14.53
C ALA A 8 1.51 -17.80 -14.84
N VAL A 9 1.32 -16.54 -14.43
CA VAL A 9 0.10 -15.76 -14.74
C VAL A 9 -0.06 -15.59 -16.24
N ASP A 10 1.02 -15.23 -16.95
CA ASP A 10 1.01 -15.03 -18.39
C ASP A 10 0.76 -16.33 -19.13
N ALA A 11 1.41 -17.43 -18.74
CA ALA A 11 1.22 -18.75 -19.34
C ALA A 11 -0.22 -19.31 -19.14
N ALA A 12 -0.85 -18.94 -18.02
CA ALA A 12 -2.25 -19.31 -17.75
C ALA A 12 -3.29 -18.42 -18.47
N GLY A 13 -2.86 -17.37 -19.19
CA GLY A 13 -3.76 -16.35 -19.74
C GLY A 13 -4.63 -15.68 -18.68
N SER A 14 -4.18 -15.63 -17.43
CA SER A 14 -4.95 -15.12 -16.30
C SER A 14 -4.92 -13.59 -16.23
N ARG A 15 -6.03 -12.99 -15.79
CA ARG A 15 -6.12 -11.56 -15.49
C ARG A 15 -5.69 -11.21 -14.06
N THR A 16 -5.12 -12.17 -13.33
CA THR A 16 -4.60 -11.94 -11.97
C THR A 16 -3.48 -10.91 -11.99
N ARG A 17 -3.55 -9.95 -11.09
CA ARG A 17 -2.47 -8.97 -10.90
C ARG A 17 -1.59 -9.38 -9.73
N LEU A 18 -0.28 -9.31 -9.94
CA LEU A 18 0.72 -9.58 -8.90
C LEU A 18 1.05 -8.27 -8.19
N LEU A 19 0.82 -8.24 -6.89
CA LEU A 19 1.19 -7.12 -6.03
C LEU A 19 2.37 -7.52 -5.16
N ALA A 20 3.42 -6.71 -5.16
CA ALA A 20 4.57 -6.90 -4.29
C ALA A 20 4.43 -6.03 -3.04
N VAL A 21 4.56 -6.63 -1.87
CA VAL A 21 4.61 -5.88 -0.61
C VAL A 21 6.00 -5.29 -0.46
N THR A 22 6.10 -3.99 -0.20
CA THR A 22 7.37 -3.29 0.02
C THR A 22 7.78 -3.34 1.48
N VAL A 23 7.46 -2.29 2.25
CA VAL A 23 7.69 -2.23 3.70
C VAL A 23 6.34 -2.21 4.40
N LEU A 24 6.16 -3.07 5.40
CA LEU A 24 4.93 -3.13 6.19
C LEU A 24 4.67 -1.78 6.90
N THR A 25 3.43 -1.33 6.91
CA THR A 25 3.04 -0.05 7.53
C THR A 25 3.20 -0.02 9.06
N SER A 26 3.40 -1.18 9.68
CA SER A 26 3.73 -1.34 11.09
C SER A 26 5.23 -1.17 11.41
N LEU A 27 6.10 -1.18 10.38
CA LEU A 27 7.54 -1.03 10.55
C LEU A 27 7.94 0.44 10.42
N ASP A 28 8.65 0.92 11.43
CA ASP A 28 9.35 2.18 11.44
C ASP A 28 10.86 1.99 11.15
N GLU A 29 11.62 3.07 11.21
CA GLU A 29 13.07 3.04 10.96
C GLU A 29 13.82 2.18 11.99
N VAL A 30 13.39 2.19 13.25
CA VAL A 30 14.01 1.39 14.32
C VAL A 30 13.81 -0.10 14.06
N ALA A 31 12.57 -0.49 13.68
CA ALA A 31 12.24 -1.87 13.33
C ALA A 31 13.00 -2.35 12.09
N LEU A 32 13.16 -1.50 11.05
CA LEU A 32 13.96 -1.83 9.88
C LEU A 32 15.43 -2.05 10.23
N ARG A 33 16.01 -1.18 11.05
CA ARG A 33 17.40 -1.36 11.51
C ARG A 33 17.60 -2.62 12.32
N SER A 34 16.63 -3.02 13.13
CA SER A 34 16.70 -4.24 13.94
C SER A 34 16.79 -5.53 13.11
N VAL A 35 16.31 -5.49 11.85
CA VAL A 35 16.41 -6.60 10.89
C VAL A 35 17.52 -6.39 9.85
N GLY A 36 18.45 -5.47 10.10
CA GLY A 36 19.64 -5.25 9.28
C GLY A 36 19.42 -4.33 8.06
N VAL A 37 18.32 -3.61 7.98
CA VAL A 37 18.06 -2.62 6.92
C VAL A 37 18.48 -1.24 7.43
N ALA A 38 19.55 -0.68 6.86
CA ALA A 38 20.08 0.63 7.24
C ALA A 38 19.32 1.82 6.62
N ASP A 39 18.63 1.59 5.51
CA ASP A 39 17.89 2.63 4.80
C ASP A 39 16.68 3.11 5.61
N SER A 40 16.27 4.33 5.37
CA SER A 40 14.97 4.83 5.83
C SER A 40 13.82 4.03 5.20
N PRO A 41 12.61 4.00 5.81
CA PRO A 41 11.45 3.34 5.20
C PRO A 41 11.19 3.78 3.76
N LEU A 42 11.32 5.07 3.47
CA LEU A 42 11.10 5.61 2.12
C LEU A 42 12.13 5.09 1.11
N GLU A 43 13.42 5.13 1.45
CA GLU A 43 14.49 4.64 0.56
C GLU A 43 14.34 3.14 0.29
N GLN A 44 14.02 2.37 1.33
CA GLN A 44 13.78 0.94 1.21
C GLN A 44 12.56 0.64 0.33
N VAL A 45 11.45 1.39 0.47
CA VAL A 45 10.26 1.24 -0.36
C VAL A 45 10.56 1.55 -1.82
N LEU A 46 11.28 2.63 -2.10
CA LEU A 46 11.67 2.99 -3.48
C LEU A 46 12.57 1.94 -4.10
N ARG A 47 13.53 1.40 -3.36
CA ARG A 47 14.41 0.32 -3.82
C ARG A 47 13.64 -0.95 -4.12
N LEU A 48 12.80 -1.41 -3.20
CA LEU A 48 11.97 -2.61 -3.37
C LEU A 48 10.94 -2.43 -4.48
N GLY A 49 10.35 -1.25 -4.60
CA GLY A 49 9.39 -0.91 -5.65
C GLY A 49 9.97 -1.01 -7.05
N ARG A 50 11.15 -0.40 -7.27
CA ARG A 50 11.87 -0.50 -8.54
C ARG A 50 12.21 -1.95 -8.88
N LEU A 51 12.73 -2.71 -7.91
CA LEU A 51 13.09 -4.11 -8.08
C LEU A 51 11.87 -4.96 -8.41
N ALA A 52 10.75 -4.77 -7.70
CA ALA A 52 9.53 -5.54 -7.93
C ALA A 52 8.91 -5.27 -9.29
N VAL A 53 8.82 -4.00 -9.70
CA VAL A 53 8.27 -3.62 -11.01
C VAL A 53 9.17 -4.12 -12.14
N SER A 54 10.50 -4.01 -12.02
CA SER A 54 11.44 -4.55 -13.02
C SER A 54 11.36 -6.07 -13.15
N ALA A 55 10.99 -6.78 -12.07
CA ALA A 55 10.75 -8.22 -12.05
C ALA A 55 9.34 -8.62 -12.53
N GLY A 56 8.51 -7.67 -12.97
CA GLY A 56 7.19 -7.93 -13.56
C GLY A 56 6.01 -7.85 -12.61
N ALA A 57 6.15 -7.29 -11.41
CA ALA A 57 4.99 -7.00 -10.55
C ALA A 57 4.06 -5.98 -11.22
N HIS A 58 2.76 -6.20 -11.13
CA HIS A 58 1.75 -5.29 -11.68
C HIS A 58 1.47 -4.09 -10.76
N GLY A 59 1.85 -4.20 -9.50
CA GLY A 59 1.65 -3.15 -8.52
C GLY A 59 2.37 -3.42 -7.20
N LEU A 60 2.22 -2.49 -6.29
CA LEU A 60 2.90 -2.47 -5.01
C LEU A 60 1.90 -2.26 -3.87
N VAL A 61 2.19 -2.86 -2.72
CA VAL A 61 1.57 -2.51 -1.44
C VAL A 61 2.57 -1.63 -0.68
N CYS A 62 2.15 -0.41 -0.32
CA CYS A 62 3.00 0.59 0.34
C CYS A 62 2.19 1.43 1.34
N SER A 63 2.84 2.19 2.20
CA SER A 63 2.15 3.19 3.02
C SER A 63 1.73 4.39 2.18
N ALA A 64 0.68 5.09 2.61
CA ALA A 64 0.23 6.32 1.98
C ALA A 64 1.32 7.41 1.94
N HIS A 65 2.26 7.39 2.89
CA HIS A 65 3.38 8.34 2.95
C HIS A 65 4.39 8.20 1.80
N GLU A 66 4.46 7.01 1.15
CA GLU A 66 5.39 6.77 0.05
C GLU A 66 4.74 6.88 -1.34
N VAL A 67 3.41 7.02 -1.41
CA VAL A 67 2.66 7.00 -2.69
C VAL A 67 3.18 8.04 -3.67
N ALA A 68 3.30 9.31 -3.27
CA ALA A 68 3.78 10.38 -4.14
C ALA A 68 5.20 10.10 -4.67
N ALA A 69 6.11 9.68 -3.78
CA ALA A 69 7.49 9.36 -4.18
C ALA A 69 7.57 8.13 -5.09
N LEU A 70 6.71 7.13 -4.90
CA LEU A 70 6.60 5.98 -5.81
C LEU A 70 6.05 6.41 -7.18
N ARG A 71 5.06 7.31 -7.23
CA ARG A 71 4.57 7.88 -8.49
C ARG A 71 5.66 8.66 -9.24
N ASP A 72 6.43 9.48 -8.53
CA ASP A 72 7.55 10.21 -9.13
C ASP A 72 8.63 9.26 -9.67
N ALA A 73 8.92 8.17 -8.94
CA ALA A 73 9.98 7.23 -9.30
C ALA A 73 9.60 6.20 -10.37
N LEU A 74 8.33 5.80 -10.45
CA LEU A 74 7.84 4.68 -11.27
C LEU A 74 6.78 5.09 -12.30
N GLY A 75 6.27 6.32 -12.22
CA GLY A 75 5.19 6.80 -13.07
C GLY A 75 3.81 6.20 -12.72
N PRO A 76 2.82 6.36 -13.61
CA PRO A 76 1.44 5.94 -13.35
C PRO A 76 1.17 4.45 -13.61
N GLY A 77 2.12 3.70 -14.15
CA GLY A 77 1.92 2.32 -14.60
C GLY A 77 1.60 1.31 -13.50
N PRO A 78 2.40 1.22 -12.43
CA PRO A 78 2.17 0.27 -11.35
C PRO A 78 0.94 0.63 -10.51
N VAL A 79 0.11 -0.36 -10.17
CA VAL A 79 -1.00 -0.19 -9.23
C VAL A 79 -0.47 0.01 -7.80
N LEU A 80 -0.91 1.04 -7.10
CA LEU A 80 -0.56 1.28 -5.70
C LEU A 80 -1.74 0.96 -4.78
N VAL A 81 -1.54 -0.04 -3.91
CA VAL A 81 -2.52 -0.51 -2.93
C VAL A 81 -2.04 -0.08 -1.54
N VAL A 82 -2.86 0.67 -0.83
CA VAL A 82 -2.46 1.37 0.39
C VAL A 82 -3.26 0.91 1.59
N PRO A 83 -2.70 0.08 2.48
CA PRO A 83 -3.26 -0.25 3.78
C PRO A 83 -2.93 0.83 4.82
N GLY A 84 -3.38 0.61 6.05
CA GLY A 84 -3.11 1.54 7.15
C GLY A 84 -3.96 2.80 7.14
N ILE A 85 -5.04 2.80 6.37
CA ILE A 85 -5.94 3.94 6.24
C ILE A 85 -6.80 4.08 7.50
N ARG A 86 -6.92 5.32 7.96
CA ARG A 86 -7.72 5.70 9.12
C ARG A 86 -8.52 6.96 8.81
N PRO A 87 -9.86 6.91 8.83
CA PRO A 87 -10.69 8.12 8.81
C PRO A 87 -10.32 9.07 9.95
N ALA A 88 -10.61 10.34 9.79
CA ALA A 88 -10.36 11.33 10.83
C ALA A 88 -11.02 10.92 12.15
N GLY A 89 -10.27 10.97 13.27
CA GLY A 89 -10.74 10.57 14.60
C GLY A 89 -10.74 9.06 14.89
N ALA A 90 -10.45 8.20 13.93
CA ALA A 90 -10.33 6.76 14.16
C ALA A 90 -9.05 6.39 14.93
N ALA A 91 -9.12 5.33 15.77
CA ALA A 91 -7.96 4.85 16.52
C ALA A 91 -6.84 4.36 15.57
N VAL A 92 -5.62 4.78 15.83
CA VAL A 92 -4.43 4.41 15.05
C VAL A 92 -4.10 2.91 15.18
N GLY A 93 -4.25 2.36 16.41
CA GLY A 93 -3.94 0.97 16.70
C GLY A 93 -2.43 0.68 16.57
N ASP A 94 -2.11 -0.43 15.91
CA ASP A 94 -0.74 -0.88 15.63
C ASP A 94 -0.09 -0.24 14.39
N GLN A 95 -0.82 0.66 13.71
CA GLN A 95 -0.32 1.31 12.50
C GLN A 95 0.56 2.51 12.86
N ALA A 96 1.85 2.43 12.56
CA ALA A 96 2.79 3.52 12.81
C ALA A 96 2.68 4.66 11.76
N ARG A 97 2.18 4.33 10.54
CA ARG A 97 2.15 5.24 9.40
C ARG A 97 0.75 5.24 8.79
N THR A 98 -0.12 6.14 9.28
CA THR A 98 -1.53 6.25 8.87
C THR A 98 -1.80 7.51 8.06
N MET A 99 -2.85 7.47 7.24
CA MET A 99 -3.38 8.60 6.47
C MET A 99 -4.89 8.46 6.31
N THR A 100 -5.59 9.58 6.06
CA THR A 100 -7.03 9.53 5.79
C THR A 100 -7.31 8.97 4.39
N PRO A 101 -8.51 8.41 4.14
CA PRO A 101 -8.92 7.93 2.82
C PRO A 101 -8.71 8.96 1.71
N ARG A 102 -9.25 10.15 1.88
CA ARG A 102 -9.12 11.28 0.92
C ARG A 102 -7.66 11.62 0.62
N ALA A 103 -6.83 11.75 1.66
CA ALA A 103 -5.44 12.12 1.48
C ALA A 103 -4.64 11.03 0.73
N ALA A 104 -4.93 9.75 0.97
CA ALA A 104 -4.27 8.65 0.27
C ALA A 104 -4.60 8.64 -1.23
N ILE A 105 -5.87 8.84 -1.59
CA ILE A 105 -6.30 8.94 -2.99
C ILE A 105 -5.69 10.19 -3.65
N ALA A 106 -5.73 11.33 -2.97
CA ALA A 106 -5.12 12.57 -3.48
C ALA A 106 -3.60 12.46 -3.69
N ALA A 107 -2.90 11.64 -2.89
CA ALA A 107 -1.49 11.33 -3.09
C ALA A 107 -1.22 10.42 -4.30
N GLY A 108 -2.26 9.79 -4.90
CA GLY A 108 -2.15 8.94 -6.08
C GLY A 108 -2.30 7.44 -5.82
N ALA A 109 -2.88 7.02 -4.70
CA ALA A 109 -3.24 5.62 -4.46
C ALA A 109 -4.37 5.20 -5.43
N ASP A 110 -4.26 3.99 -6.02
CA ASP A 110 -5.33 3.42 -6.85
C ASP A 110 -6.37 2.70 -5.99
N TYR A 111 -5.91 2.05 -4.91
CA TYR A 111 -6.75 1.32 -3.97
C TYR A 111 -6.33 1.61 -2.55
N ILE A 112 -7.32 1.72 -1.67
CA ILE A 112 -7.09 1.76 -0.22
C ILE A 112 -7.63 0.48 0.43
N VAL A 113 -6.95 0.01 1.47
CA VAL A 113 -7.38 -1.14 2.27
C VAL A 113 -7.77 -0.65 3.65
N VAL A 114 -9.05 -0.77 3.97
CA VAL A 114 -9.61 -0.33 5.25
C VAL A 114 -10.18 -1.55 5.99
N GLY A 115 -9.57 -1.88 7.12
CA GLY A 115 -9.98 -3.02 7.96
C GLY A 115 -10.79 -2.54 9.17
N ARG A 116 -10.16 -2.48 10.32
CA ARG A 116 -10.78 -2.18 11.64
C ARG A 116 -11.71 -0.97 11.69
N PRO A 117 -11.48 0.16 10.98
CA PRO A 117 -12.46 1.24 10.94
C PRO A 117 -13.84 0.82 10.42
N ILE A 118 -13.89 -0.21 9.58
CA ILE A 118 -15.15 -0.80 9.08
C ILE A 118 -15.57 -1.98 9.97
N THR A 119 -14.70 -2.97 10.15
CA THR A 119 -15.06 -4.25 10.79
C THR A 119 -15.28 -4.12 12.30
N GLY A 120 -14.75 -3.09 12.94
CA GLY A 120 -14.94 -2.77 14.36
C GLY A 120 -16.01 -1.72 14.62
N ALA A 121 -16.66 -1.17 13.60
CA ALA A 121 -17.74 -0.21 13.77
C ALA A 121 -19.04 -0.93 14.23
N PRO A 122 -19.90 -0.23 14.99
CA PRO A 122 -21.22 -0.77 15.35
C PRO A 122 -22.08 -1.12 14.13
N ASP A 123 -21.96 -0.37 13.04
CA ASP A 123 -22.54 -0.64 11.73
C ASP A 123 -21.45 -0.54 10.65
N ALA A 124 -20.98 -1.70 10.18
CA ALA A 124 -19.94 -1.79 9.17
C ALA A 124 -20.39 -1.23 7.81
N GLY A 125 -21.68 -1.36 7.47
CA GLY A 125 -22.24 -0.83 6.23
C GLY A 125 -22.20 0.69 6.18
N THR A 126 -22.67 1.34 7.23
CA THR A 126 -22.62 2.80 7.37
C THR A 126 -21.16 3.29 7.37
N ALA A 127 -20.27 2.67 8.13
CA ALA A 127 -18.85 3.04 8.15
C ALA A 127 -18.18 2.92 6.78
N ALA A 128 -18.49 1.87 6.02
CA ALA A 128 -17.96 1.69 4.66
C ALA A 128 -18.51 2.77 3.71
N ALA A 129 -19.80 3.11 3.81
CA ALA A 129 -20.42 4.16 2.99
C ALA A 129 -19.83 5.54 3.26
N GLU A 130 -19.58 5.88 4.52
CA GLU A 130 -18.93 7.15 4.92
C GLU A 130 -17.52 7.26 4.33
N ILE A 131 -16.72 6.19 4.41
CA ILE A 131 -15.37 6.15 3.83
C ILE A 131 -15.44 6.26 2.30
N ALA A 132 -16.39 5.60 1.65
CA ALA A 132 -16.58 5.70 0.21
C ALA A 132 -16.94 7.14 -0.21
N ALA A 133 -17.81 7.82 0.56
CA ALA A 133 -18.16 9.20 0.32
C ALA A 133 -16.98 10.18 0.53
N GLU A 134 -16.02 9.84 1.39
CA GLU A 134 -14.83 10.66 1.59
C GLU A 134 -13.88 10.66 0.38
N ILE A 135 -13.91 9.61 -0.44
CA ILE A 135 -13.03 9.43 -1.61
C ILE A 135 -13.70 9.66 -2.97
N ALA A 136 -15.00 9.94 -2.96
CA ALA A 136 -15.80 10.18 -4.17
C ALA A 136 -15.51 11.54 -4.86
#